data_131175895d4ca5e891589ed7637b8ee9
#
_entry.id   131175895d4ca5e891589ed7637b8ee9
#
_cell.length_a   1.000
_cell.length_b   1.000
_cell.length_c   1.000
_cell.angle_alpha   90.00
_cell.angle_beta   90.00
_cell.angle_gamma   90.00
#
_symmetry.space_group_name_H-M   'P 1'
#
loop_
_entity.id
_entity.type
_entity.pdbx_description
1 polymer ?
#
loop_
_entity_poly.entity_id
_entity_poly.type
_entity_poly.pdbx_seq_one_letter_code
_entity_poly.pdbx_strand_id
1 'polypeptide(L)'
;MLKFFASDVVVSKGTNNNPAVKISDKGDFARFRIGAKIFDTRAENDLRWVNLTVKCFDPTLVERIRKMGLKEGSHVSLSGRYDEDVWEDEQTKTKKSMPVIILDDLEYCFSGSSKSSGDGNKATAAPQNPMPNYAAAPADGANSGGFTGYQPYGGG
;
A
#
# COMPACT_ATOMS: atom_id res chain seq x y z
N MET A 1 -15.70 -15.90 2.79
CA MET A 1 -14.91 -15.12 1.83
C MET A 1 -13.63 -14.67 2.49
N LEU A 2 -12.49 -14.92 1.87
CA LEU A 2 -11.22 -14.56 2.45
C LEU A 2 -10.77 -13.22 1.87
N LYS A 3 -10.67 -12.22 2.69
CA LYS A 3 -10.26 -10.89 2.25
C LYS A 3 -8.75 -10.77 2.30
N PHE A 4 -8.23 -10.05 1.34
CA PHE A 4 -6.80 -9.78 1.24
C PHE A 4 -6.60 -8.26 1.27
N PHE A 5 -5.58 -7.84 1.99
CA PHE A 5 -5.21 -6.43 2.05
C PHE A 5 -3.68 -6.34 2.03
N ALA A 6 -3.18 -5.45 1.22
CA ALA A 6 -1.74 -5.20 1.15
C ALA A 6 -1.47 -3.71 1.03
N SER A 7 -0.52 -3.23 1.78
CA SER A 7 -0.16 -1.82 1.80
C SER A 7 1.27 -1.64 1.32
N ASP A 8 1.46 -0.68 0.47
CA ASP A 8 2.80 -0.29 -0.01
C ASP A 8 3.58 -1.45 -0.61
N VAL A 9 2.94 -2.19 -1.48
CA VAL A 9 3.59 -3.28 -2.22
C VAL A 9 4.00 -2.78 -3.60
N VAL A 10 4.93 -3.46 -4.22
CA VAL A 10 5.51 -3.02 -5.48
C VAL A 10 4.95 -3.82 -6.63
N VAL A 11 4.64 -3.16 -7.72
CA VAL A 11 4.25 -3.85 -8.95
C VAL A 11 5.50 -4.52 -9.51
N SER A 12 5.46 -5.83 -9.62
CA SER A 12 6.60 -6.63 -10.04
C SER A 12 6.75 -6.66 -11.56
N LYS A 13 7.94 -7.00 -11.99
CA LYS A 13 8.22 -7.13 -13.40
C LYS A 13 7.34 -8.20 -14.02
N GLY A 14 7.00 -8.03 -15.26
CA GLY A 14 6.29 -9.04 -16.02
C GLY A 14 7.15 -10.29 -16.24
N THR A 15 6.50 -11.41 -16.49
CA THR A 15 7.22 -12.66 -16.73
C THR A 15 7.18 -12.99 -18.21
N ASN A 16 8.21 -13.64 -18.68
CA ASN A 16 8.29 -14.12 -20.07
C ASN A 16 8.06 -12.99 -21.08
N ASN A 17 8.72 -11.89 -20.84
CA ASN A 17 8.67 -10.74 -21.74
C ASN A 17 7.29 -10.08 -21.84
N ASN A 18 6.40 -10.41 -20.93
CA ASN A 18 5.12 -9.72 -20.87
C ASN A 18 5.26 -8.40 -20.09
N PRO A 19 4.41 -7.44 -20.36
CA PRO A 19 4.47 -6.18 -19.62
C PRO A 19 4.10 -6.43 -18.16
N ALA A 20 4.54 -5.56 -17.30
CA ALA A 20 4.28 -5.67 -15.87
C ALA A 20 2.78 -5.61 -15.58
N VAL A 21 2.05 -4.82 -16.33
CA VAL A 21 0.60 -4.71 -16.22
C VAL A 21 0.00 -5.03 -17.58
N LYS A 22 -0.87 -6.02 -17.62
CA LYS A 22 -1.54 -6.41 -18.86
C LYS A 22 -3.00 -6.02 -18.75
N ILE A 23 -3.49 -5.28 -19.70
CA ILE A 23 -4.89 -4.87 -19.76
C ILE A 23 -5.47 -5.43 -21.05
N SER A 24 -6.70 -5.93 -21.00
CA SER A 24 -7.35 -6.48 -22.18
C SER A 24 -7.69 -5.35 -23.15
N ASP A 25 -7.81 -5.68 -24.41
CA ASP A 25 -8.15 -4.69 -25.43
C ASP A 25 -9.52 -4.08 -25.18
N LYS A 26 -10.40 -4.84 -24.57
CA LYS A 26 -11.73 -4.33 -24.30
C LYS A 26 -11.78 -3.51 -23.03
N GLY A 27 -10.74 -3.52 -22.23
CA GLY A 27 -10.72 -2.75 -21.02
C GLY A 27 -11.57 -3.34 -19.88
N ASP A 28 -11.89 -4.59 -19.96
CA ASP A 28 -12.71 -5.27 -18.96
C ASP A 28 -11.89 -6.17 -18.04
N PHE A 29 -10.60 -6.24 -18.26
CA PHE A 29 -9.74 -7.12 -17.47
C PHE A 29 -8.34 -6.52 -17.35
N ALA A 30 -7.75 -6.63 -16.18
CA ALA A 30 -6.35 -6.30 -15.98
C ALA A 30 -5.67 -7.37 -15.12
N ARG A 31 -4.40 -7.59 -15.38
CA ARG A 31 -3.60 -8.54 -14.61
C ARG A 31 -2.21 -7.96 -14.40
N PHE A 32 -1.73 -8.07 -13.19
CA PHE A 32 -0.37 -7.67 -12.85
C PHE A 32 0.11 -8.50 -11.64
N ARG A 33 1.36 -8.34 -11.27
CA ARG A 33 1.90 -9.03 -10.08
C ARG A 33 2.36 -7.98 -9.09
N ILE A 34 2.16 -8.27 -7.83
CA ILE A 34 2.69 -7.44 -6.76
C ILE A 34 3.74 -8.25 -6.00
N GLY A 35 4.68 -7.56 -5.43
CA GLY A 35 5.72 -8.17 -4.61
C GLY A 35 5.96 -7.41 -3.34
N ALA A 36 6.33 -8.12 -2.32
CA ALA A 36 6.69 -7.54 -1.03
C ALA A 36 7.75 -8.39 -0.37
N LYS A 37 8.53 -7.76 0.50
CA LYS A 37 9.48 -8.49 1.32
C LYS A 37 8.78 -8.86 2.60
N ILE A 38 8.90 -10.10 3.00
CA ILE A 38 8.37 -10.56 4.28
C ILE A 38 9.51 -11.10 5.11
N PHE A 39 9.34 -11.06 6.41
CA PHE A 39 10.34 -11.60 7.31
C PHE A 39 10.30 -13.12 7.26
N ASP A 40 11.44 -13.75 7.08
CA ASP A 40 11.56 -15.21 7.05
C ASP A 40 12.95 -15.58 7.59
N THR A 41 13.00 -16.12 8.78
CA THR A 41 14.26 -16.46 9.43
C THR A 41 15.06 -17.55 8.69
N ARG A 42 14.45 -18.17 7.70
CA ARG A 42 15.15 -19.20 6.93
C ARG A 42 15.84 -18.58 5.71
N ALA A 43 15.62 -17.30 5.47
CA ALA A 43 16.25 -16.63 4.35
C ALA A 43 17.59 -16.04 4.81
N GLU A 44 18.50 -15.92 3.88
CA GLU A 44 19.84 -15.49 4.18
C GLU A 44 19.91 -14.15 4.93
N ASN A 45 19.02 -13.25 4.62
CA ASN A 45 19.01 -11.94 5.26
C ASN A 45 17.71 -11.74 6.03
N ASP A 46 17.13 -12.81 6.54
CA ASP A 46 15.87 -12.75 7.27
C ASP A 46 14.73 -12.11 6.48
N LEU A 47 14.87 -11.98 5.19
CA LEU A 47 13.84 -11.39 4.34
C LEU A 47 13.66 -12.22 3.07
N ARG A 48 12.43 -12.47 2.70
CA ARG A 48 12.13 -13.21 1.50
C ARG A 48 11.16 -12.41 0.64
N TRP A 49 11.38 -12.41 -0.65
CA TRP A 49 10.49 -11.72 -1.59
C TRP A 49 9.33 -12.64 -1.97
N VAL A 50 8.13 -12.14 -1.86
CA VAL A 50 6.94 -12.90 -2.22
C VAL A 50 6.21 -12.15 -3.32
N ASN A 51 5.75 -12.87 -4.32
CA ASN A 51 4.99 -12.30 -5.42
C ASN A 51 3.63 -12.95 -5.49
N LEU A 52 2.61 -12.13 -5.71
CA LEU A 52 1.25 -12.60 -5.90
C LEU A 52 0.66 -12.03 -7.19
N THR A 53 -0.17 -12.79 -7.85
CA THR A 53 -0.86 -12.33 -9.04
C THR A 53 -2.15 -11.63 -8.64
N VAL A 54 -2.41 -10.50 -9.25
CA VAL A 54 -3.63 -9.73 -9.03
C VAL A 54 -4.41 -9.71 -10.34
N LYS A 55 -5.71 -9.95 -10.26
CA LYS A 55 -6.62 -9.92 -11.40
C LYS A 55 -7.73 -8.93 -11.10
N CYS A 56 -8.11 -8.14 -12.06
CA CYS A 56 -9.19 -7.17 -11.94
C CYS A 56 -10.20 -7.44 -13.04
N PHE A 57 -11.46 -7.57 -12.68
CA PHE A 57 -12.54 -7.81 -13.63
C PHE A 57 -13.55 -6.65 -13.63
N ASP A 58 -13.30 -5.60 -12.85
CA ASP A 58 -14.18 -4.45 -12.81
C ASP A 58 -13.70 -3.41 -13.83
N PRO A 59 -14.48 -3.11 -14.85
CA PRO A 59 -14.06 -2.16 -15.88
C PRO A 59 -13.70 -0.79 -15.32
N THR A 60 -14.34 -0.37 -14.27
CA THR A 60 -14.07 0.93 -13.67
C THR A 60 -12.67 0.93 -13.06
N LEU A 61 -12.33 -0.15 -12.35
CA LEU A 61 -11.01 -0.25 -11.77
C LEU A 61 -9.95 -0.46 -12.86
N VAL A 62 -10.27 -1.18 -13.91
CA VAL A 62 -9.33 -1.38 -15.02
C VAL A 62 -8.99 -0.03 -15.66
N GLU A 63 -9.99 0.83 -15.86
CA GLU A 63 -9.76 2.14 -16.42
C GLU A 63 -8.94 3.01 -15.45
N ARG A 64 -9.17 2.85 -14.15
CA ARG A 64 -8.39 3.55 -13.16
C ARG A 64 -6.93 3.10 -13.19
N ILE A 65 -6.68 1.80 -13.31
CA ILE A 65 -5.33 1.25 -13.44
C ILE A 65 -4.65 1.82 -14.68
N ARG A 66 -5.39 1.95 -15.78
CA ARG A 66 -4.84 2.50 -17.00
C ARG A 66 -4.46 3.98 -16.82
N LYS A 67 -5.35 4.74 -16.20
CA LYS A 67 -5.08 6.17 -15.99
C LYS A 67 -3.96 6.40 -15.00
N MET A 68 -3.78 5.53 -14.05
CA MET A 68 -2.69 5.65 -13.12
C MET A 68 -1.34 5.41 -13.77
N GLY A 69 -1.31 4.78 -14.93
CA GLY A 69 -0.06 4.45 -15.59
C GLY A 69 0.78 3.48 -14.77
N LEU A 70 0.13 2.48 -14.20
CA LEU A 70 0.83 1.51 -13.38
C LEU A 70 1.90 0.79 -14.18
N LYS A 71 3.08 0.66 -13.62
CA LYS A 71 4.20 0.02 -14.29
C LYS A 71 5.09 -0.68 -13.26
N GLU A 72 6.07 -1.41 -13.72
CA GLU A 72 7.04 -2.05 -12.84
C GLU A 72 7.65 -1.02 -11.89
N GLY A 73 7.72 -1.34 -10.64
CA GLY A 73 8.23 -0.46 -9.61
C GLY A 73 7.21 0.49 -9.00
N SER A 74 6.00 0.53 -9.51
CA SER A 74 4.97 1.36 -8.89
C SER A 74 4.60 0.79 -7.53
N HIS A 75 4.43 1.67 -6.56
CA HIS A 75 4.00 1.28 -5.22
C HIS A 75 2.50 1.49 -5.09
N VAL A 76 1.82 0.49 -4.59
CA VAL A 76 0.36 0.53 -4.47
C VAL A 76 -0.11 -0.11 -3.18
N SER A 77 -1.27 0.32 -2.71
CA SER A 77 -2.00 -0.37 -1.67
C SER A 77 -3.26 -0.92 -2.31
N LEU A 78 -3.65 -2.10 -1.96
CA LEU A 78 -4.81 -2.72 -2.60
C LEU A 78 -5.56 -3.63 -1.66
N SER A 79 -6.81 -3.81 -1.95
CA SER A 79 -7.64 -4.78 -1.25
C SER A 79 -8.35 -5.66 -2.26
N GLY A 80 -8.69 -6.85 -1.85
CA GLY A 80 -9.34 -7.79 -2.74
C GLY A 80 -9.76 -9.06 -2.04
N ARG A 81 -10.04 -10.06 -2.83
CA ARG A 81 -10.43 -11.37 -2.32
C ARG A 81 -9.37 -12.38 -2.72
N TYR A 82 -9.04 -13.25 -1.82
CA TYR A 82 -8.14 -14.36 -2.14
C TYR A 82 -8.91 -15.39 -2.94
N ASP A 83 -8.29 -15.90 -3.96
CA ASP A 83 -8.82 -16.98 -4.78
C ASP A 83 -7.67 -17.84 -5.29
N GLU A 84 -7.96 -18.94 -5.90
CA GLU A 84 -6.96 -19.82 -6.50
C GLU A 84 -7.29 -20.09 -7.94
N ASP A 85 -6.32 -19.86 -8.81
CA ASP A 85 -6.43 -20.33 -10.19
C ASP A 85 -6.05 -21.80 -10.19
N VAL A 86 -6.94 -22.63 -10.64
CA VAL A 86 -6.70 -24.07 -10.70
C VAL A 86 -6.69 -24.49 -12.16
N TRP A 87 -5.67 -25.20 -12.58
CA TRP A 87 -5.59 -25.74 -13.94
C TRP A 87 -4.97 -27.13 -13.92
N GLU A 88 -5.18 -27.87 -14.97
CA GLU A 88 -4.57 -29.17 -15.12
C GLU A 88 -3.36 -29.04 -16.03
N ASP A 89 -2.25 -29.56 -15.59
CA ASP A 89 -1.03 -29.54 -16.38
C ASP A 89 -1.16 -30.63 -17.45
N GLU A 90 -1.10 -30.23 -18.70
CA GLU A 90 -1.36 -31.14 -19.81
C GLU A 90 -0.34 -32.26 -19.89
N GLN A 91 0.86 -32.01 -19.42
CA GLN A 91 1.90 -33.03 -19.56
C GLN A 91 1.85 -34.03 -18.41
N THR A 92 1.58 -33.58 -17.20
CA THR A 92 1.61 -34.47 -16.06
C THR A 92 0.21 -34.89 -15.61
N LYS A 93 -0.83 -34.29 -16.19
CA LYS A 93 -2.22 -34.56 -15.82
C LYS A 93 -2.46 -34.32 -14.34
N THR A 94 -1.71 -33.46 -13.75
CA THR A 94 -1.89 -33.13 -12.35
C THR A 94 -2.55 -31.77 -12.22
N LYS A 95 -3.39 -31.62 -11.22
CA LYS A 95 -4.02 -30.34 -10.97
C LYS A 95 -3.01 -29.46 -10.25
N LYS A 96 -2.84 -28.26 -10.75
CA LYS A 96 -1.98 -27.25 -10.14
C LYS A 96 -2.83 -26.07 -9.75
N SER A 97 -2.42 -25.37 -8.71
CA SER A 97 -3.13 -24.16 -8.31
C SER A 97 -2.13 -23.06 -7.99
N MET A 98 -2.55 -21.86 -8.12
CA MET A 98 -1.75 -20.69 -7.80
C MET A 98 -2.62 -19.65 -7.13
N PRO A 99 -2.17 -19.07 -6.03
CA PRO A 99 -2.95 -18.04 -5.35
C PRO A 99 -3.05 -16.79 -6.22
N VAL A 100 -4.23 -16.23 -6.27
CA VAL A 100 -4.47 -14.99 -6.98
C VAL A 100 -5.32 -14.09 -6.11
N ILE A 101 -5.22 -12.80 -6.34
CA ILE A 101 -6.04 -11.83 -5.65
C ILE A 101 -6.99 -11.22 -6.67
N ILE A 102 -8.28 -11.29 -6.40
CA ILE A 102 -9.28 -10.63 -7.22
C ILE A 102 -9.45 -9.23 -6.63
N LEU A 103 -9.07 -8.23 -7.39
CA LEU A 103 -8.98 -6.86 -6.92
C LEU A 103 -10.36 -6.25 -6.65
N ASP A 104 -10.54 -5.67 -5.49
CA ASP A 104 -11.74 -4.91 -5.14
C ASP A 104 -11.43 -3.40 -5.13
N ASP A 105 -10.21 -2.99 -4.76
CA ASP A 105 -9.82 -1.58 -4.77
C ASP A 105 -8.29 -1.44 -4.83
N LEU A 106 -7.83 -0.30 -5.33
CA LEU A 106 -6.41 -0.03 -5.53
C LEU A 106 -6.11 1.46 -5.39
N GLU A 107 -5.06 1.77 -4.67
CA GLU A 107 -4.59 3.15 -4.53
C GLU A 107 -3.10 3.23 -4.81
N TYR A 108 -2.68 4.33 -5.40
CA TYR A 108 -1.27 4.55 -5.70
C TYR A 108 -0.60 5.13 -4.45
N CYS A 109 0.55 4.58 -4.10
CA CYS A 109 1.31 5.08 -2.96
C CYS A 109 2.42 5.98 -3.43
N PHE A 110 2.37 7.21 -2.99
CA PHE A 110 3.39 8.14 -3.41
C PHE A 110 4.57 8.14 -2.47
N SER A 111 4.55 7.35 -1.49
CA SER A 111 5.59 7.44 -0.52
C SER A 111 6.92 7.18 -1.06
N GLY A 112 6.94 6.42 -1.98
CA GLY A 112 8.24 6.05 -2.35
C GLY A 112 9.13 7.16 -2.53
N SER A 113 8.63 8.13 -2.89
CA SER A 113 9.52 9.09 -3.20
C SER A 113 10.33 9.47 -2.19
N SER A 114 9.91 9.31 -1.19
CA SER A 114 10.69 9.78 -0.21
C SER A 114 12.10 9.65 -0.41
N LYS A 115 12.52 8.73 -0.90
CA LYS A 115 13.86 8.64 -0.90
C LYS A 115 14.50 9.72 -1.48
N SER A 116 13.88 10.48 -1.94
CA SER A 116 14.50 11.50 -2.52
C SER A 116 15.49 11.90 -1.65
N SER A 117 15.39 11.55 -0.70
CA SER A 117 16.45 11.72 0.02
C SER A 117 17.31 12.80 -0.23
N GLY A 118 18.04 12.76 -0.65
CA GLY A 118 18.89 13.73 -0.92
C GLY A 118 18.77 14.97 -0.18
N ASP A 119 18.09 15.74 -0.45
CA ASP A 119 18.06 16.93 0.15
C ASP A 119 17.24 17.13 1.21
N GLY A 120 17.05 16.35 1.84
CA GLY A 120 16.26 16.55 2.86
C GLY A 120 16.31 17.73 3.62
N ASN A 121 17.29 18.19 3.74
CA ASN A 121 17.39 19.23 4.61
C ASN A 121 16.33 20.19 4.49
N LYS A 122 16.07 20.66 3.50
CA LYS A 122 15.18 21.62 3.48
C LYS A 122 13.90 21.27 3.91
N ALA A 123 13.52 20.29 3.61
CA ALA A 123 12.24 19.98 3.89
C ALA A 123 11.91 20.28 5.22
N THR A 124 12.64 19.95 5.96
CA THR A 124 12.32 20.09 7.22
C THR A 124 11.71 21.29 7.57
N ALA A 125 12.15 22.16 7.28
CA ALA A 125 11.67 23.36 7.71
C ALA A 125 10.25 23.46 7.69
N ALA A 126 9.76 23.43 6.76
CA ALA A 126 8.44 23.68 6.68
C ALA A 126 7.58 23.28 7.71
N PRO A 127 7.47 22.25 7.81
CA PRO A 127 6.50 21.75 8.59
C PRO A 127 6.25 22.28 9.85
N GLN A 128 7.06 22.41 10.52
CA GLN A 128 6.87 22.79 11.73
C GLN A 128 6.14 23.90 12.06
N ASN A 129 6.22 24.81 11.41
CA ASN A 129 5.62 25.94 11.85
C ASN A 129 4.39 25.81 12.57
N PRO A 130 3.57 25.18 12.25
CA PRO A 130 2.29 25.20 12.85
C PRO A 130 2.30 25.04 14.29
N MET A 131 2.85 24.19 14.75
CA MET A 131 2.79 23.96 16.07
C MET A 131 3.16 25.04 16.97
N PRO A 132 4.07 25.59 16.76
CA PRO A 132 4.55 26.58 17.65
C PRO A 132 3.51 27.32 18.34
N ASN A 133 2.65 27.75 17.68
CA ASN A 133 1.71 28.48 18.30
C ASN A 133 1.22 28.02 19.54
N TYR A 134 0.82 26.94 19.63
CA TYR A 134 0.30 26.51 20.81
C TYR A 134 1.16 26.83 21.92
N ALA A 135 2.20 26.43 21.82
CA ALA A 135 3.09 26.59 22.85
C ALA A 135 3.01 27.92 23.43
N ALA A 136 3.16 28.73 22.71
CA ALA A 136 3.17 30.02 23.22
C ALA A 136 2.10 30.28 24.14
N ALA A 137 1.08 30.27 23.74
CA ALA A 137 0.01 30.58 24.52
C ALA A 137 0.11 30.19 25.89
N PRO A 138 0.15 29.12 26.06
CA PRO A 138 0.12 28.64 27.33
C PRO A 138 0.88 29.32 28.27
N ALA A 139 1.87 29.61 27.92
CA ALA A 139 2.69 30.19 28.79
C ALA A 139 1.93 30.92 29.77
N ASP A 140 1.15 31.63 29.41
CA ASP A 140 0.54 32.36 30.34
C ASP A 140 0.05 31.65 31.36
N GLY A 141 0.54 30.90 31.65
CA GLY A 141 0.19 30.27 32.67
C GLY A 141 -0.79 30.85 33.36
N ALA A 142 -0.79 31.85 33.21
CA ALA A 142 -1.73 32.54 33.89
C ALA A 142 -2.78 31.60 34.09
N ASN A 143 -3.07 31.07 33.19
CA ASN A 143 -4.02 30.23 33.32
C ASN A 143 -3.97 29.47 34.45
N SER A 144 -3.01 29.36 34.89
CA SER A 144 -2.92 28.61 35.97
C SER A 144 -4.12 28.86 36.72
N GLY A 145 -4.42 29.91 36.83
CA GLY A 145 -5.50 30.16 37.63
C GLY A 145 -6.64 29.34 37.22
N GLY A 146 -6.83 29.29 36.07
CA GLY A 146 -7.96 28.64 35.67
C GLY A 146 -8.03 27.29 36.19
N PHE A 147 -7.04 26.70 36.27
CA PHE A 147 -7.06 25.44 36.66
C PHE A 147 -7.63 25.28 37.94
N THR A 148 -7.26 26.10 38.77
CA THR A 148 -7.74 25.94 40.02
C THR A 148 -9.16 25.74 40.01
N GLY A 149 -9.81 26.37 39.25
CA GLY A 149 -11.18 26.32 39.40
C GLY A 149 -11.66 24.93 39.39
N TYR A 150 -10.90 24.08 38.99
CA TYR A 150 -11.33 22.83 38.89
C TYR A 150 -11.66 22.20 40.12
N GLN A 151 -11.14 22.50 41.10
CA GLN A 151 -11.40 21.88 42.22
C GLN A 151 -12.73 21.69 42.64
N PRO A 152 -13.56 22.34 42.30
CA PRO A 152 -14.86 22.24 42.74
C PRO A 152 -15.17 20.91 43.18
N TYR A 153 -14.72 20.04 42.48
CA TYR A 153 -14.98 18.81 42.81
C TYR A 153 -14.70 18.55 44.10
N GLY A 154 -13.68 18.77 44.44
CA GLY A 154 -13.26 18.37 45.61
C GLY A 154 -14.13 18.89 46.61
N GLY A 155 -14.46 19.91 46.40
CA GLY A 155 -15.18 20.50 47.44
C GLY A 155 -16.21 19.61 47.83
N GLY A 156 -16.67 19.06 46.96
CA GLY A 156 -17.66 18.24 47.34
C GLY A 156 -17.42 17.63 48.57
#